data_fdd9c6e4c6f46cf5a967110438beb3f1
#
_entry.id   fdd9c6e4c6f46cf5a967110438beb3f1
#
_cell.length_a   1.000
_cell.length_b   1.000
_cell.length_c   1.000
_cell.angle_alpha   90.00
_cell.angle_beta   90.00
_cell.angle_gamma   90.00
#
_symmetry.space_group_name_H-M   'P 1'
#
loop_
_entity.id
_entity.type
_entity.pdbx_description
1 polymer ?
#
loop_
_entity_poly.entity_id
_entity_poly.type
_entity_poly.pdbx_seq_one_letter_code
_entity_poly.pdbx_strand_id
1 'polypeptide(L)'
;MKSKNYSENIIKVFKKDGFVLSEPDVLLDSDYIIQRSGENFRKLMFTFEDDTGKSMCLRPDLTVASCIKYLKDNFKANSKIFYSGQAYRRSNSPKDKVINDQLGIEILGSKNKSTDDLKVLKTIVNSIEKIKIKNTSIKVGDVSLFQKLIESLKIPERWKMRLKRHFWRPQYFEDLLKRLETDSDVDPAAVELDKKRFTEMKNLDQSTEIASRKVSEILSRFDRKIKDPRSFVENKKIVKIIREFLKISCSIDKLEKTLKSFVKKNKLSNSVFK
;
A
#
# COMPACT_ATOMS: atom_id res chain seq x y z
N MET A 1 21.07 -16.58 -22.35
CA MET A 1 22.30 -16.84 -21.58
C MET A 1 22.68 -15.71 -20.62
N LYS A 2 22.64 -14.39 -20.96
CA LYS A 2 23.04 -13.30 -20.05
C LYS A 2 22.15 -13.15 -18.80
N SER A 3 20.83 -13.37 -18.88
CA SER A 3 19.92 -13.22 -17.72
C SER A 3 20.15 -14.29 -16.65
N LYS A 4 20.44 -15.53 -17.03
CA LYS A 4 20.71 -16.63 -16.09
C LYS A 4 21.97 -16.35 -15.25
N ASN A 5 22.98 -15.76 -15.83
CA ASN A 5 24.21 -15.40 -15.14
C ASN A 5 23.99 -14.25 -14.11
N TYR A 6 23.08 -13.30 -14.41
CA TYR A 6 22.75 -12.22 -13.46
C TYR A 6 22.02 -12.78 -12.23
N SER A 7 20.99 -13.61 -12.42
CA SER A 7 20.25 -14.22 -11.31
C SER A 7 21.17 -15.02 -10.38
N GLU A 8 22.06 -15.83 -10.92
CA GLU A 8 23.02 -16.62 -10.11
C GLU A 8 23.95 -15.73 -9.27
N ASN A 9 24.46 -14.63 -9.86
CA ASN A 9 25.30 -13.70 -9.14
C ASN A 9 24.58 -12.94 -8.03
N ILE A 10 23.32 -12.56 -8.25
CA ILE A 10 22.47 -11.95 -7.23
C ILE A 10 22.19 -12.93 -6.10
N ILE A 11 21.84 -14.18 -6.41
CA ILE A 11 21.58 -15.23 -5.42
C ILE A 11 22.81 -15.50 -4.54
N LYS A 12 24.04 -15.44 -5.11
CA LYS A 12 25.28 -15.56 -4.32
C LYS A 12 25.39 -14.44 -3.27
N VAL A 13 24.99 -13.21 -3.61
CA VAL A 13 24.97 -12.08 -2.65
C VAL A 13 23.92 -12.33 -1.57
N PHE A 14 22.71 -12.75 -1.94
CA PHE A 14 21.65 -13.06 -0.97
C PHE A 14 22.08 -14.13 0.04
N LYS A 15 22.64 -15.23 -0.45
CA LYS A 15 23.17 -16.31 0.42
C LYS A 15 24.27 -15.81 1.36
N LYS A 16 25.23 -15.02 0.84
CA LYS A 16 26.31 -14.41 1.62
C LYS A 16 25.76 -13.51 2.73
N ASP A 17 24.68 -12.79 2.47
CA ASP A 17 24.03 -11.89 3.45
C ASP A 17 23.07 -12.61 4.41
N GLY A 18 23.02 -13.95 4.36
CA GLY A 18 22.31 -14.81 5.31
C GLY A 18 20.84 -15.05 4.93
N PHE A 19 20.45 -14.82 3.67
CA PHE A 19 19.13 -15.19 3.21
C PHE A 19 19.09 -16.64 2.74
N VAL A 20 17.99 -17.35 3.07
CA VAL A 20 17.75 -18.76 2.74
C VAL A 20 16.70 -18.85 1.64
N LEU A 21 16.87 -19.82 0.73
CA LEU A 21 15.90 -20.05 -0.35
C LEU A 21 14.53 -20.42 0.22
N SER A 22 13.51 -19.73 -0.24
CA SER A 22 12.11 -20.10 -0.06
C SER A 22 11.50 -20.40 -1.42
N GLU A 23 10.80 -21.52 -1.50
CA GLU A 23 10.09 -21.96 -2.71
C GLU A 23 8.58 -21.87 -2.46
N PRO A 24 7.97 -20.71 -2.68
CA PRO A 24 6.53 -20.53 -2.48
C PRO A 24 5.72 -21.27 -3.53
N ASP A 25 4.51 -21.70 -3.13
CA ASP A 25 3.59 -22.42 -4.00
C ASP A 25 3.26 -21.62 -5.28
N VAL A 26 3.06 -22.32 -6.40
CA VAL A 26 2.63 -21.71 -7.66
C VAL A 26 1.14 -21.46 -7.65
N LEU A 27 0.37 -22.37 -7.06
CA LEU A 27 -1.08 -22.30 -6.93
C LEU A 27 -1.42 -21.76 -5.54
N LEU A 28 -2.23 -20.72 -5.50
CA LEU A 28 -2.64 -20.04 -4.29
C LEU A 28 -4.16 -19.92 -4.25
N ASP A 29 -4.70 -19.87 -3.04
CA ASP A 29 -6.07 -19.44 -2.82
C ASP A 29 -6.22 -17.97 -3.27
N SER A 30 -7.16 -17.73 -4.20
CA SER A 30 -7.34 -16.39 -4.79
C SER A 30 -7.83 -15.37 -3.78
N ASP A 31 -8.57 -15.78 -2.75
CA ASP A 31 -9.15 -14.88 -1.75
C ASP A 31 -8.06 -14.22 -0.90
N TYR A 32 -6.98 -14.92 -0.55
CA TYR A 32 -5.85 -14.31 0.16
C TYR A 32 -5.23 -13.17 -0.64
N ILE A 33 -5.08 -13.37 -1.95
CA ILE A 33 -4.50 -12.34 -2.83
C ILE A 33 -5.44 -11.14 -2.94
N ILE A 34 -6.74 -11.40 -3.11
CA ILE A 34 -7.76 -10.33 -3.28
C ILE A 34 -7.94 -9.53 -2.00
N GLN A 35 -8.00 -10.19 -0.84
CA GLN A 35 -8.10 -9.52 0.46
C GLN A 35 -6.91 -8.57 0.70
N ARG A 36 -5.72 -8.97 0.29
CA ARG A 36 -4.49 -8.16 0.45
C ARG A 36 -4.37 -7.06 -0.59
N SER A 37 -4.64 -7.37 -1.86
CA SER A 37 -4.35 -6.48 -3.01
C SER A 37 -5.58 -5.73 -3.52
N GLY A 38 -6.77 -6.12 -3.07
CA GLY A 38 -8.05 -5.52 -3.43
C GLY A 38 -8.65 -6.11 -4.71
N GLU A 39 -9.96 -5.93 -4.88
CA GLU A 39 -10.75 -6.52 -5.98
C GLU A 39 -10.24 -6.13 -7.38
N ASN A 40 -9.70 -4.92 -7.54
CA ASN A 40 -9.13 -4.50 -8.82
C ASN A 40 -7.95 -5.36 -9.27
N PHE A 41 -7.28 -6.04 -8.34
CA PHE A 41 -6.16 -6.90 -8.66
C PHE A 41 -6.62 -8.22 -9.29
N ARG A 42 -7.87 -8.65 -9.05
CA ARG A 42 -8.48 -9.84 -9.66
C ARG A 42 -8.36 -9.83 -11.19
N LYS A 43 -8.49 -8.66 -11.82
CA LYS A 43 -8.38 -8.52 -13.27
C LYS A 43 -7.00 -8.91 -13.83
N LEU A 44 -5.98 -8.85 -12.99
CA LEU A 44 -4.60 -9.21 -13.34
C LEU A 44 -4.26 -10.67 -13.01
N MET A 45 -5.18 -11.42 -12.40
CA MET A 45 -4.94 -12.79 -11.95
C MET A 45 -5.45 -13.81 -12.95
N PHE A 46 -4.77 -14.94 -13.06
CA PHE A 46 -5.28 -16.16 -13.67
C PHE A 46 -5.98 -16.97 -12.60
N THR A 47 -7.30 -16.94 -12.58
CA THR A 47 -8.13 -17.64 -11.61
C THR A 47 -8.83 -18.83 -12.26
N PHE A 48 -9.03 -19.89 -11.48
CA PHE A 48 -9.74 -21.11 -11.84
C PHE A 48 -10.31 -21.75 -10.55
N GLU A 49 -11.15 -22.75 -10.68
CA GLU A 49 -11.66 -23.54 -9.56
C GLU A 49 -10.93 -24.88 -9.50
N ASP A 50 -10.61 -25.35 -8.31
CA ASP A 50 -10.10 -26.71 -8.10
C ASP A 50 -11.24 -27.73 -8.05
N ASP A 51 -10.91 -29.02 -7.92
CA ASP A 51 -11.88 -30.12 -7.89
C ASP A 51 -12.88 -30.05 -6.74
N THR A 52 -12.63 -29.20 -5.73
CA THR A 52 -13.52 -28.95 -4.60
C THR A 52 -14.40 -27.71 -4.80
N GLY A 53 -14.28 -27.01 -5.92
CA GLY A 53 -14.97 -25.74 -6.19
C GLY A 53 -14.33 -24.54 -5.52
N LYS A 54 -13.11 -24.68 -4.99
CA LYS A 54 -12.39 -23.58 -4.36
C LYS A 54 -11.73 -22.70 -5.41
N SER A 55 -11.87 -21.37 -5.24
CA SER A 55 -11.25 -20.41 -6.15
C SER A 55 -9.75 -20.31 -5.94
N MET A 56 -8.99 -20.70 -6.94
CA MET A 56 -7.54 -20.74 -6.95
C MET A 56 -6.99 -19.74 -7.98
N CYS A 57 -5.69 -19.42 -7.87
CA CYS A 57 -4.99 -18.62 -8.87
C CYS A 57 -3.54 -19.06 -9.06
N LEU A 58 -2.98 -18.79 -10.23
CA LEU A 58 -1.54 -18.76 -10.40
C LEU A 58 -0.98 -17.56 -9.61
N ARG A 59 0.10 -17.77 -8.84
CA ARG A 59 0.72 -16.68 -8.04
C ARG A 59 1.05 -15.47 -8.91
N PRO A 60 0.47 -14.30 -8.62
CA PRO A 60 0.72 -13.08 -9.40
C PRO A 60 1.99 -12.35 -8.97
N ASP A 61 2.55 -12.70 -7.82
CA ASP A 61 3.86 -12.29 -7.33
C ASP A 61 4.41 -13.30 -6.32
N LEU A 62 5.70 -13.20 -6.03
CA LEU A 62 6.35 -14.12 -5.11
C LEU A 62 6.42 -13.57 -3.67
N THR A 63 6.22 -12.27 -3.44
CA THR A 63 6.22 -11.68 -2.10
C THR A 63 5.06 -12.22 -1.27
N VAL A 64 3.82 -12.09 -1.77
CA VAL A 64 2.63 -12.60 -1.07
C VAL A 64 2.68 -14.12 -0.94
N ALA A 65 3.09 -14.83 -2.01
CA ALA A 65 3.25 -16.28 -1.98
C ALA A 65 4.26 -16.74 -0.91
N SER A 66 5.38 -16.04 -0.77
CA SER A 66 6.38 -16.32 0.27
C SER A 66 5.87 -16.01 1.69
N CYS A 67 5.07 -14.94 1.85
CA CYS A 67 4.44 -14.63 3.13
C CYS A 67 3.42 -15.74 3.52
N ILE A 68 2.62 -16.22 2.58
CA ILE A 68 1.66 -17.32 2.82
C ILE A 68 2.41 -18.58 3.25
N LYS A 69 3.48 -18.94 2.54
CA LYS A 69 4.32 -20.10 2.89
C LYS A 69 4.92 -19.94 4.28
N TYR A 70 5.49 -18.79 4.59
CA TYR A 70 6.04 -18.49 5.91
C TYR A 70 5.02 -18.69 7.03
N LEU A 71 3.77 -18.27 6.82
CA LEU A 71 2.68 -18.46 7.79
C LEU A 71 2.27 -19.93 7.92
N LYS A 72 2.26 -20.69 6.82
CA LYS A 72 1.96 -22.14 6.81
C LYS A 72 3.02 -22.98 7.51
N ASP A 73 4.29 -22.63 7.34
CA ASP A 73 5.45 -23.38 7.84
C ASP A 73 5.73 -23.15 9.35
N ASN A 74 4.74 -22.72 10.15
CA ASN A 74 4.88 -22.41 11.57
C ASN A 74 6.01 -21.42 11.82
N PHE A 75 5.85 -20.25 11.32
CA PHE A 75 6.84 -19.19 11.20
C PHE A 75 7.83 -19.05 12.35
N LYS A 76 9.10 -19.05 11.99
CA LYS A 76 10.20 -18.73 12.91
C LYS A 76 10.37 -17.21 12.93
N ALA A 77 10.39 -16.61 14.12
CA ALA A 77 10.74 -15.20 14.25
C ALA A 77 12.08 -14.93 13.53
N ASN A 78 12.21 -13.77 12.86
CA ASN A 78 13.43 -13.37 12.15
C ASN A 78 13.86 -14.24 10.97
N SER A 79 12.92 -14.68 10.16
CA SER A 79 13.26 -15.39 8.91
C SER A 79 13.74 -14.44 7.84
N LYS A 80 14.96 -14.70 7.32
CA LYS A 80 15.52 -14.00 6.15
C LYS A 80 15.44 -14.95 4.97
N ILE A 81 14.58 -14.66 4.02
CA ILE A 81 14.34 -15.51 2.86
C ILE A 81 14.63 -14.79 1.55
N PHE A 82 15.04 -15.54 0.54
CA PHE A 82 14.99 -15.09 -0.83
C PHE A 82 14.18 -16.07 -1.67
N TYR A 83 13.61 -15.58 -2.75
CA TYR A 83 12.90 -16.37 -3.73
C TYR A 83 13.39 -16.05 -5.14
N SER A 84 13.28 -17.03 -6.03
CA SER A 84 13.53 -16.91 -7.47
C SER A 84 12.52 -17.75 -8.20
N GLY A 85 11.74 -17.16 -9.09
CA GLY A 85 10.73 -17.92 -9.83
C GLY A 85 9.86 -17.02 -10.70
N GLN A 86 8.84 -17.64 -11.28
CA GLN A 86 7.92 -16.98 -12.19
C GLN A 86 6.67 -16.46 -11.47
N ALA A 87 6.27 -15.24 -11.81
CA ALA A 87 4.99 -14.63 -11.46
C ALA A 87 4.12 -14.55 -12.72
N TYR A 88 2.81 -14.76 -12.57
CA TYR A 88 1.86 -14.89 -13.66
C TYR A 88 0.82 -13.77 -13.56
N ARG A 89 0.81 -12.85 -14.53
CA ARG A 89 -0.15 -11.74 -14.55
C ARG A 89 -0.79 -11.62 -15.92
N ARG A 90 -2.11 -11.46 -15.94
CA ARG A 90 -2.81 -11.03 -17.14
C ARG A 90 -2.34 -9.62 -17.50
N SER A 91 -2.22 -9.39 -18.80
CA SER A 91 -1.92 -8.05 -19.30
C SER A 91 -3.07 -7.56 -20.15
N ASN A 92 -3.32 -6.26 -20.08
CA ASN A 92 -4.24 -5.56 -20.97
C ASN A 92 -3.57 -5.09 -22.26
N SER A 93 -2.24 -5.30 -22.38
CA SER A 93 -1.44 -4.90 -23.53
C SER A 93 -0.72 -6.11 -24.14
N PRO A 94 -0.79 -6.29 -25.47
CA PRO A 94 -0.05 -7.36 -26.15
C PRO A 94 1.48 -7.26 -25.98
N LYS A 95 1.98 -6.11 -25.55
CA LYS A 95 3.42 -5.85 -25.34
C LYS A 95 3.93 -6.32 -23.98
N ASP A 96 3.03 -6.54 -23.02
CA ASP A 96 3.40 -6.93 -21.67
C ASP A 96 3.59 -8.42 -21.57
N LYS A 97 4.62 -8.84 -20.83
CA LYS A 97 4.84 -10.26 -20.55
C LYS A 97 3.83 -10.76 -19.52
N VAL A 98 3.19 -11.87 -19.84
CA VAL A 98 2.29 -12.60 -18.94
C VAL A 98 3.07 -13.33 -17.85
N ILE A 99 4.24 -13.87 -18.20
CA ILE A 99 5.16 -14.57 -17.31
C ILE A 99 6.36 -13.67 -17.05
N ASN A 100 6.60 -13.36 -15.79
CA ASN A 100 7.67 -12.48 -15.35
C ASN A 100 8.58 -13.22 -14.38
N ASP A 101 9.87 -13.32 -14.70
CA ASP A 101 10.86 -13.80 -13.76
C ASP A 101 11.02 -12.78 -12.63
N GLN A 102 10.87 -13.23 -11.39
CA GLN A 102 10.95 -12.42 -10.19
C GLN A 102 11.99 -13.00 -9.23
N LEU A 103 12.83 -12.13 -8.71
CA LEU A 103 13.83 -12.44 -7.70
C LEU A 103 13.71 -11.40 -6.59
N GLY A 104 13.67 -11.84 -5.34
CA GLY A 104 13.51 -10.92 -4.22
C GLY A 104 13.98 -11.49 -2.89
N ILE A 105 14.04 -10.62 -1.89
CA ILE A 105 14.38 -10.95 -0.51
C ILE A 105 13.34 -10.36 0.44
N GLU A 106 13.06 -11.10 1.52
CA GLU A 106 12.15 -10.66 2.57
C GLU A 106 12.77 -10.94 3.95
N ILE A 107 12.52 -10.04 4.90
CA ILE A 107 12.78 -10.28 6.32
C ILE A 107 11.44 -10.30 7.03
N LEU A 108 11.05 -11.45 7.55
CA LEU A 108 9.74 -11.71 8.14
C LEU A 108 9.87 -11.96 9.64
N GLY A 109 8.88 -11.47 10.43
CA GLY A 109 8.81 -11.70 11.88
C GLY A 109 9.81 -10.91 12.72
N SER A 110 10.54 -9.94 12.15
CA SER A 110 11.47 -9.09 12.89
C SER A 110 10.78 -7.97 13.65
N LYS A 111 11.41 -7.55 14.76
CA LYS A 111 10.99 -6.39 15.56
C LYS A 111 11.84 -5.13 15.26
N ASN A 112 12.93 -5.25 14.52
CA ASN A 112 13.91 -4.18 14.28
C ASN A 112 13.77 -3.60 12.86
N LYS A 113 12.62 -2.99 12.57
CA LYS A 113 12.26 -2.54 11.22
C LYS A 113 13.36 -1.71 10.53
N SER A 114 13.86 -0.67 11.18
CA SER A 114 14.84 0.24 10.55
C SER A 114 16.17 -0.45 10.19
N THR A 115 16.63 -1.36 11.04
CA THR A 115 17.84 -2.14 10.77
C THR A 115 17.63 -3.12 9.63
N ASP A 116 16.44 -3.73 9.56
CA ASP A 116 16.11 -4.70 8.52
C ASP A 116 15.85 -4.02 7.18
N ASP A 117 15.16 -2.88 7.15
CA ASP A 117 14.99 -2.08 5.94
C ASP A 117 16.37 -1.68 5.36
N LEU A 118 17.30 -1.25 6.24
CA LEU A 118 18.67 -0.94 5.81
C LEU A 118 19.42 -2.17 5.30
N LYS A 119 19.24 -3.34 5.94
CA LYS A 119 19.85 -4.60 5.51
C LYS A 119 19.34 -5.00 4.13
N VAL A 120 18.03 -4.97 3.91
CA VAL A 120 17.41 -5.25 2.60
C VAL A 120 17.98 -4.31 1.53
N LEU A 121 17.98 -2.99 1.81
CA LEU A 121 18.48 -1.99 0.88
C LEU A 121 19.95 -2.26 0.52
N LYS A 122 20.84 -2.47 1.50
CA LYS A 122 22.25 -2.76 1.26
C LYS A 122 22.45 -4.03 0.44
N THR A 123 21.70 -5.10 0.74
CA THR A 123 21.81 -6.37 0.00
C THR A 123 21.41 -6.20 -1.45
N ILE A 124 20.35 -5.42 -1.74
CA ILE A 124 19.92 -5.13 -3.12
C ILE A 124 20.97 -4.28 -3.85
N VAL A 125 21.51 -3.23 -3.21
CA VAL A 125 22.58 -2.39 -3.80
C VAL A 125 23.79 -3.23 -4.15
N ASN A 126 24.31 -4.02 -3.20
CA ASN A 126 25.44 -4.92 -3.42
C ASN A 126 25.19 -5.91 -4.58
N SER A 127 23.93 -6.35 -4.73
CA SER A 127 23.55 -7.25 -5.82
C SER A 127 23.62 -6.57 -7.19
N ILE A 128 23.15 -5.32 -7.27
CA ILE A 128 23.21 -4.51 -8.51
C ILE A 128 24.66 -4.21 -8.88
N GLU A 129 25.49 -3.86 -7.91
CA GLU A 129 26.92 -3.63 -8.10
C GLU A 129 27.64 -4.90 -8.59
N LYS A 130 27.29 -6.06 -8.01
CA LYS A 130 27.88 -7.36 -8.38
C LYS A 130 27.63 -7.73 -9.85
N ILE A 131 26.47 -7.39 -10.38
CA ILE A 131 26.14 -7.63 -11.79
C ILE A 131 26.56 -6.49 -12.72
N LYS A 132 27.25 -5.46 -12.17
CA LYS A 132 27.84 -4.34 -12.92
C LYS A 132 26.84 -3.53 -13.76
N ILE A 133 25.60 -3.38 -13.30
CA ILE A 133 24.66 -2.46 -13.93
C ILE A 133 25.09 -1.03 -13.63
N LYS A 134 25.34 -0.25 -14.70
CA LYS A 134 25.74 1.16 -14.60
C LYS A 134 24.50 2.07 -14.55
N ASN A 135 24.72 3.29 -14.06
CA ASN A 135 23.69 4.37 -14.04
C ASN A 135 22.44 3.99 -13.25
N THR A 136 22.61 3.34 -12.11
CA THR A 136 21.51 3.04 -11.20
C THR A 136 21.27 4.21 -10.26
N SER A 137 20.00 4.50 -9.97
CA SER A 137 19.58 5.46 -8.94
C SER A 137 18.63 4.81 -7.96
N ILE A 138 18.75 5.17 -6.70
CA ILE A 138 17.86 4.68 -5.65
C ILE A 138 16.87 5.78 -5.32
N LYS A 139 15.56 5.47 -5.40
CA LYS A 139 14.50 6.36 -4.95
C LYS A 139 13.89 5.77 -3.68
N VAL A 140 13.94 6.56 -2.61
CA VAL A 140 13.33 6.18 -1.31
C VAL A 140 12.10 7.04 -1.09
N GLY A 141 10.99 6.40 -0.72
CA GLY A 141 9.76 7.07 -0.30
C GLY A 141 9.40 6.69 1.12
N ASP A 142 8.96 7.67 1.90
CA ASP A 142 8.48 7.43 3.26
C ASP A 142 7.01 7.89 3.39
N VAL A 143 6.11 6.91 3.46
CA VAL A 143 4.67 7.14 3.63
C VAL A 143 4.36 7.82 4.96
N SER A 144 5.20 7.62 5.98
CA SER A 144 4.99 8.22 7.30
C SER A 144 5.02 9.74 7.25
N LEU A 145 5.85 10.33 6.38
CA LEU A 145 5.90 11.78 6.18
C LEU A 145 4.58 12.32 5.63
N PHE A 146 3.97 11.60 4.67
CA PHE A 146 2.65 11.96 4.18
C PHE A 146 1.58 11.84 5.27
N GLN A 147 1.61 10.76 6.05
CA GLN A 147 0.67 10.57 7.16
C GLN A 147 0.78 11.67 8.21
N LYS A 148 2.01 12.04 8.62
CA LYS A 148 2.28 13.13 9.55
C LYS A 148 1.77 14.48 9.01
N LEU A 149 1.98 14.74 7.71
CA LEU A 149 1.43 15.94 7.08
C LEU A 149 -0.10 15.96 7.20
N ILE A 150 -0.80 14.89 6.76
CA ILE A 150 -2.27 14.83 6.80
C ILE A 150 -2.81 15.00 8.22
N GLU A 151 -2.16 14.40 9.23
CA GLU A 151 -2.54 14.58 10.64
C GLU A 151 -2.40 16.03 11.12
N SER A 152 -1.37 16.73 10.65
CA SER A 152 -1.11 18.12 11.04
C SER A 152 -2.09 19.13 10.42
N LEU A 153 -2.78 18.76 9.35
CA LEU A 153 -3.71 19.62 8.67
C LEU A 153 -5.02 19.77 9.45
N LYS A 154 -5.54 21.00 9.52
CA LYS A 154 -6.86 21.30 10.11
C LYS A 154 -7.98 20.96 9.13
N ILE A 155 -8.19 19.66 8.90
CA ILE A 155 -9.25 19.14 8.04
C ILE A 155 -10.10 18.11 8.80
N PRO A 156 -11.37 17.90 8.41
CA PRO A 156 -12.23 16.93 9.03
C PRO A 156 -11.61 15.53 9.02
N GLU A 157 -11.80 14.76 10.10
CA GLU A 157 -11.22 13.43 10.28
C GLU A 157 -11.60 12.47 9.15
N ARG A 158 -12.82 12.60 8.62
CA ARG A 158 -13.27 11.86 7.44
C ARG A 158 -12.32 12.04 6.25
N TRP A 159 -11.87 13.28 5.99
CA TRP A 159 -10.95 13.58 4.90
C TRP A 159 -9.56 13.03 5.18
N LYS A 160 -9.06 13.13 6.41
CA LYS A 160 -7.78 12.52 6.80
C LYS A 160 -7.78 11.02 6.52
N MET A 161 -8.82 10.31 6.97
CA MET A 161 -8.95 8.87 6.74
C MET A 161 -9.02 8.52 5.24
N ARG A 162 -9.79 9.27 4.44
CA ARG A 162 -9.91 9.04 2.99
C ARG A 162 -8.58 9.26 2.28
N LEU A 163 -7.89 10.36 2.56
CA LEU A 163 -6.61 10.69 1.94
C LEU A 163 -5.55 9.63 2.28
N LYS A 164 -5.40 9.26 3.55
CA LYS A 164 -4.47 8.21 3.98
C LYS A 164 -4.79 6.84 3.37
N ARG A 165 -6.07 6.48 3.27
CA ARG A 165 -6.50 5.19 2.74
C ARG A 165 -6.26 5.05 1.24
N HIS A 166 -6.38 6.13 0.48
CA HIS A 166 -6.39 6.09 -0.99
C HIS A 166 -5.14 6.69 -1.65
N PHE A 167 -4.20 7.14 -0.87
CA PHE A 167 -2.95 7.73 -1.31
C PHE A 167 -2.19 6.88 -2.36
N TRP A 168 -2.24 5.56 -2.24
CA TRP A 168 -1.57 4.61 -3.13
C TRP A 168 -2.28 4.40 -4.49
N ARG A 169 -3.43 5.04 -4.72
CA ARG A 169 -4.21 4.99 -5.97
C ARG A 169 -4.13 6.34 -6.69
N PRO A 170 -3.13 6.60 -7.54
CA PRO A 170 -2.83 7.95 -8.02
C PRO A 170 -4.04 8.66 -8.66
N GLN A 171 -4.74 7.99 -9.58
CA GLN A 171 -5.90 8.56 -10.26
C GLN A 171 -7.05 8.86 -9.30
N TYR A 172 -7.41 7.90 -8.46
CA TYR A 172 -8.48 8.07 -7.48
C TYR A 172 -8.12 9.13 -6.42
N PHE A 173 -6.85 9.20 -6.04
CA PHE A 173 -6.36 10.19 -5.10
C PHE A 173 -6.45 11.61 -5.67
N GLU A 174 -6.10 11.82 -6.94
CA GLU A 174 -6.27 13.11 -7.61
C GLU A 174 -7.76 13.50 -7.70
N ASP A 175 -8.66 12.56 -7.98
CA ASP A 175 -10.09 12.79 -7.97
C ASP A 175 -10.63 13.13 -6.57
N LEU A 176 -10.04 12.55 -5.51
CA LEU A 176 -10.31 12.94 -4.13
C LEU A 176 -9.88 14.37 -3.84
N LEU A 177 -8.69 14.77 -4.28
CA LEU A 177 -8.19 16.13 -4.11
C LEU A 177 -9.08 17.14 -4.86
N LYS A 178 -9.53 16.82 -6.07
CA LYS A 178 -10.49 17.67 -6.82
C LYS A 178 -11.80 17.83 -6.06
N ARG A 179 -12.37 16.72 -5.54
CA ARG A 179 -13.60 16.75 -4.74
C ARG A 179 -13.44 17.57 -3.46
N LEU A 180 -12.28 17.45 -2.80
CA LEU A 180 -11.96 18.26 -1.64
C LEU A 180 -11.85 19.74 -1.99
N GLU A 181 -11.27 20.08 -3.15
CA GLU A 181 -11.07 21.45 -3.63
C GLU A 181 -12.38 22.15 -4.00
N THR A 182 -13.35 21.41 -4.54
CA THR A 182 -14.62 21.92 -5.07
C THR A 182 -15.81 21.74 -4.14
N ASP A 183 -15.62 21.14 -2.94
CA ASP A 183 -16.70 20.78 -2.01
C ASP A 183 -17.81 19.91 -2.64
N SER A 184 -17.52 19.21 -3.74
CA SER A 184 -18.52 18.42 -4.46
C SER A 184 -19.11 17.25 -3.66
N ASP A 185 -18.54 16.91 -2.51
CA ASP A 185 -19.09 15.91 -1.59
C ASP A 185 -20.16 16.50 -0.63
N VAL A 186 -20.44 17.80 -0.72
CA VAL A 186 -21.45 18.48 0.09
C VAL A 186 -22.79 18.39 -0.64
N ASP A 187 -23.50 17.29 -0.42
CA ASP A 187 -24.88 17.09 -0.91
C ASP A 187 -25.83 17.03 0.30
N PRO A 188 -26.67 18.06 0.51
CA PRO A 188 -27.65 18.08 1.60
C PRO A 188 -28.61 16.89 1.57
N ALA A 189 -29.05 16.47 0.37
CA ALA A 189 -29.94 15.32 0.23
C ALA A 189 -29.26 14.01 0.67
N ALA A 190 -27.98 13.84 0.37
CA ALA A 190 -27.22 12.68 0.85
C ALA A 190 -27.03 12.70 2.38
N VAL A 191 -26.94 13.87 2.99
CA VAL A 191 -26.88 13.98 4.48
C VAL A 191 -28.19 13.56 5.09
N GLU A 192 -29.31 14.03 4.54
CA GLU A 192 -30.65 13.67 5.03
C GLU A 192 -30.92 12.18 4.85
N LEU A 193 -30.51 11.59 3.71
CA LEU A 193 -30.60 10.16 3.49
C LEU A 193 -29.74 9.34 4.48
N ASP A 194 -28.53 9.81 4.78
CA ASP A 194 -27.66 9.16 5.80
C ASP A 194 -28.31 9.23 7.20
N LYS A 195 -28.96 10.34 7.58
CA LYS A 195 -29.72 10.46 8.83
C LYS A 195 -30.91 9.52 8.89
N LYS A 196 -31.69 9.46 7.82
CA LYS A 196 -32.83 8.55 7.71
C LYS A 196 -32.40 7.09 7.87
N ARG A 197 -31.38 6.65 7.13
CA ARG A 197 -30.81 5.31 7.22
C ARG A 197 -30.25 5.01 8.62
N PHE A 198 -29.61 5.97 9.28
CA PHE A 198 -29.13 5.82 10.64
C PHE A 198 -30.27 5.54 11.63
N THR A 199 -31.37 6.30 11.50
CA THR A 199 -32.57 6.12 12.34
C THR A 199 -33.22 4.76 12.10
N GLU A 200 -33.37 4.34 10.83
CA GLU A 200 -33.93 3.05 10.46
C GLU A 200 -33.09 1.89 11.05
N MET A 201 -31.76 1.95 10.90
CA MET A 201 -30.87 0.91 11.37
C MET A 201 -30.70 0.88 12.90
N LYS A 202 -30.95 1.98 13.60
CA LYS A 202 -30.89 2.05 15.05
C LYS A 202 -31.92 1.13 15.75
N ASN A 203 -33.02 0.83 15.04
CA ASN A 203 -34.07 -0.04 15.51
C ASN A 203 -33.80 -1.54 15.27
N LEU A 204 -32.71 -1.88 14.59
CA LEU A 204 -32.29 -3.27 14.36
C LEU A 204 -31.41 -3.78 15.52
N ASP A 205 -31.43 -5.09 15.72
CA ASP A 205 -30.49 -5.72 16.65
C ASP A 205 -29.06 -5.47 16.23
N GLN A 206 -28.26 -4.93 17.14
CA GLN A 206 -26.87 -4.50 16.86
C GLN A 206 -25.93 -5.67 16.59
N SER A 207 -26.30 -6.89 16.98
CA SER A 207 -25.56 -8.11 16.70
C SER A 207 -25.83 -8.67 15.30
N THR A 208 -26.90 -8.23 14.64
CA THR A 208 -27.28 -8.67 13.28
C THR A 208 -26.20 -8.30 12.29
N GLU A 209 -25.88 -9.23 11.38
CA GLU A 209 -24.94 -9.01 10.29
C GLU A 209 -25.66 -8.68 8.98
N ILE A 210 -25.26 -7.58 8.35
CA ILE A 210 -25.71 -7.17 7.01
C ILE A 210 -24.49 -7.07 6.11
N ALA A 211 -24.44 -7.88 5.05
CA ALA A 211 -23.31 -7.96 4.13
C ALA A 211 -21.96 -8.14 4.87
N SER A 212 -21.90 -9.10 5.77
CA SER A 212 -20.73 -9.46 6.59
C SER A 212 -20.22 -8.33 7.51
N ARG A 213 -21.13 -7.46 7.97
CA ARG A 213 -20.84 -6.38 8.93
C ARG A 213 -21.90 -6.30 10.00
N LYS A 214 -21.48 -6.15 11.25
CA LYS A 214 -22.41 -5.94 12.36
C LYS A 214 -23.14 -4.59 12.20
N VAL A 215 -24.43 -4.57 12.57
CA VAL A 215 -25.23 -3.33 12.56
C VAL A 215 -24.55 -2.25 13.39
N SER A 216 -23.91 -2.57 14.52
CA SER A 216 -23.15 -1.62 15.33
C SER A 216 -22.02 -0.91 14.57
N GLU A 217 -21.30 -1.63 13.70
CA GLU A 217 -20.24 -1.05 12.86
C GLU A 217 -20.81 -0.11 11.80
N ILE A 218 -21.95 -0.51 11.21
CA ILE A 218 -22.65 0.30 10.20
C ILE A 218 -23.16 1.59 10.84
N LEU A 219 -23.80 1.49 12.01
CA LEU A 219 -24.28 2.65 12.77
C LEU A 219 -23.16 3.61 13.14
N SER A 220 -22.04 3.11 13.65
CA SER A 220 -20.88 3.95 13.97
C SER A 220 -20.31 4.69 12.75
N ARG A 221 -20.45 4.10 11.57
CA ARG A 221 -20.05 4.72 10.30
C ARG A 221 -21.02 5.82 9.85
N PHE A 222 -22.33 5.60 9.99
CA PHE A 222 -23.34 6.62 9.70
C PHE A 222 -23.26 7.79 10.69
N ASP A 223 -23.11 7.54 11.98
CA ASP A 223 -22.95 8.58 13.00
C ASP A 223 -21.76 9.50 12.70
N ARG A 224 -20.62 8.91 12.35
CA ARG A 224 -19.45 9.68 11.91
C ARG A 224 -19.71 10.52 10.65
N LYS A 225 -20.44 9.97 9.67
CA LYS A 225 -20.78 10.71 8.44
C LYS A 225 -21.72 11.89 8.71
N ILE A 226 -22.68 11.71 9.62
CA ILE A 226 -23.67 12.74 9.99
C ILE A 226 -23.00 13.88 10.77
N LYS A 227 -22.08 13.55 11.67
CA LYS A 227 -21.38 14.50 12.54
C LYS A 227 -20.21 15.20 11.85
N ASP A 228 -19.71 14.67 10.74
CA ASP A 228 -18.50 15.17 10.09
C ASP A 228 -18.85 16.38 9.20
N PRO A 229 -18.23 17.53 9.41
CA PRO A 229 -18.38 18.65 8.52
C PRO A 229 -17.85 18.27 7.13
N ARG A 230 -18.74 18.32 6.14
CA ARG A 230 -18.41 17.92 4.74
C ARG A 230 -17.69 19.02 4.01
N SER A 231 -17.89 20.28 4.44
CA SER A 231 -17.20 21.47 3.96
C SER A 231 -16.37 22.08 5.08
N PHE A 232 -15.26 22.70 4.73
CA PHE A 232 -14.44 23.49 5.66
C PHE A 232 -13.78 24.65 4.94
N VAL A 233 -13.50 25.70 5.70
CA VAL A 233 -12.80 26.89 5.19
C VAL A 233 -11.37 26.51 4.80
N GLU A 234 -10.86 27.03 3.69
CA GLU A 234 -9.49 26.81 3.20
C GLU A 234 -9.21 25.47 2.46
N ASN A 235 -10.23 24.73 1.99
CA ASN A 235 -10.03 23.50 1.24
C ASN A 235 -9.06 23.62 0.05
N LYS A 236 -9.15 24.71 -0.74
CA LYS A 236 -8.21 24.99 -1.86
C LYS A 236 -6.76 25.12 -1.39
N LYS A 237 -6.55 25.80 -0.26
CA LYS A 237 -5.22 25.98 0.33
C LYS A 237 -4.66 24.64 0.81
N ILE A 238 -5.47 23.82 1.45
CA ILE A 238 -5.10 22.48 1.91
C ILE A 238 -4.70 21.58 0.73
N VAL A 239 -5.50 21.55 -0.33
CA VAL A 239 -5.19 20.77 -1.54
C VAL A 239 -3.87 21.23 -2.17
N LYS A 240 -3.63 22.54 -2.21
CA LYS A 240 -2.36 23.10 -2.69
C LYS A 240 -1.18 22.61 -1.85
N ILE A 241 -1.30 22.63 -0.52
CA ILE A 241 -0.26 22.13 0.40
C ILE A 241 0.03 20.64 0.12
N ILE A 242 -1.01 19.82 -0.01
CA ILE A 242 -0.84 18.38 -0.30
C ILE A 242 -0.14 18.17 -1.64
N ARG A 243 -0.56 18.86 -2.71
CA ARG A 243 0.05 18.74 -4.04
C ARG A 243 1.51 19.23 -4.05
N GLU A 244 1.83 20.30 -3.33
CA GLU A 244 3.21 20.77 -3.18
C GLU A 244 4.08 19.75 -2.46
N PHE A 245 3.57 19.13 -1.39
CA PHE A 245 4.29 18.09 -0.67
C PHE A 245 4.59 16.88 -1.55
N LEU A 246 3.61 16.40 -2.33
CA LEU A 246 3.78 15.24 -3.22
C LEU A 246 4.80 15.47 -4.34
N LYS A 247 5.13 16.72 -4.65
CA LYS A 247 6.16 17.09 -5.62
C LYS A 247 7.57 17.14 -5.03
N ILE A 248 7.71 17.02 -3.70
CA ILE A 248 9.02 17.04 -3.06
C ILE A 248 9.82 15.83 -3.52
N SER A 249 10.91 16.09 -4.22
CA SER A 249 11.91 15.10 -4.62
C SER A 249 13.27 15.78 -4.54
N CYS A 250 14.14 15.27 -3.68
CA CYS A 250 15.46 15.85 -3.46
C CYS A 250 16.45 14.75 -3.03
N SER A 251 17.73 15.06 -3.04
CA SER A 251 18.73 14.17 -2.45
C SER A 251 18.57 14.08 -0.93
N ILE A 252 18.99 12.96 -0.34
CA ILE A 252 18.73 12.65 1.07
C ILE A 252 19.40 13.67 2.01
N ASP A 253 20.56 14.17 1.65
CA ASP A 253 21.29 15.22 2.38
C ASP A 253 20.53 16.56 2.43
N LYS A 254 19.66 16.83 1.45
CA LYS A 254 18.84 18.03 1.38
C LYS A 254 17.44 17.88 1.95
N LEU A 255 17.03 16.66 2.30
CA LEU A 255 15.67 16.34 2.69
C LEU A 255 15.20 17.18 3.90
N GLU A 256 15.99 17.22 4.96
CA GLU A 256 15.64 17.97 6.18
C GLU A 256 15.46 19.46 5.90
N LYS A 257 16.38 20.06 5.15
CA LYS A 257 16.30 21.48 4.76
C LYS A 257 15.06 21.75 3.90
N THR A 258 14.76 20.85 2.96
CA THR A 258 13.59 20.95 2.08
C THR A 258 12.30 20.89 2.88
N LEU A 259 12.17 19.92 3.80
CA LEU A 259 11.00 19.77 4.66
C LEU A 259 10.82 20.98 5.60
N LYS A 260 11.90 21.49 6.23
CA LYS A 260 11.84 22.69 7.05
C LYS A 260 11.37 23.92 6.24
N SER A 261 11.86 24.08 5.01
CA SER A 261 11.42 25.16 4.11
C SER A 261 9.95 25.03 3.74
N PHE A 262 9.48 23.81 3.45
CA PHE A 262 8.09 23.53 3.15
C PHE A 262 7.17 23.85 4.33
N VAL A 263 7.54 23.45 5.55
CA VAL A 263 6.80 23.74 6.80
C VAL A 263 6.69 25.26 7.00
N LYS A 264 7.79 26.00 6.89
CA LYS A 264 7.83 27.45 7.04
C LYS A 264 6.95 28.15 6.00
N LYS A 265 7.10 27.79 4.72
CA LYS A 265 6.32 28.35 3.61
C LYS A 265 4.82 28.19 3.80
N ASN A 266 4.39 27.03 4.28
CA ASN A 266 2.98 26.68 4.43
C ASN A 266 2.43 26.99 5.83
N LYS A 267 3.21 27.65 6.70
CA LYS A 267 2.82 27.99 8.08
C LYS A 267 2.33 26.81 8.90
N LEU A 268 2.95 25.65 8.70
CA LEU A 268 2.67 24.42 9.46
C LEU A 268 3.46 24.41 10.77
N SER A 269 3.05 23.54 11.71
CA SER A 269 3.80 23.36 12.96
C SER A 269 5.21 22.79 12.68
N ASN A 270 6.23 23.31 13.36
CA ASN A 270 7.60 22.80 13.26
C ASN A 270 7.77 21.35 13.74
N SER A 271 6.75 20.79 14.38
CA SER A 271 6.74 19.40 14.86
C SER A 271 6.24 18.38 13.83
N VAL A 272 5.74 18.83 12.66
CA VAL A 272 5.08 17.96 11.68
C VAL A 272 5.95 16.78 11.24
N PHE A 273 7.24 16.99 11.04
CA PHE A 273 8.18 15.98 10.54
C PHE A 273 9.26 15.58 11.58
N LYS A 274 9.02 15.90 12.85
CA LYS A 274 9.86 15.41 13.96
C LYS A 274 9.59 13.98 14.34
#